data_2e2c26912bc46e6fa30132aaea510e8a
#
_entry.id   2e2c26912bc46e6fa30132aaea510e8a
#
_cell.length_a   1.000
_cell.length_b   1.000
_cell.length_c   1.000
_cell.angle_alpha   90.00
_cell.angle_beta   90.00
_cell.angle_gamma   90.00
#
_symmetry.space_group_name_H-M   'P 1'
#
loop_
_entity.id
_entity.type
_entity.pdbx_description
1 polymer ?
#
loop_
_entity_poly.entity_id
_entity_poly.type
_entity_poly.pdbx_seq_one_letter_code
_entity_poly.pdbx_strand_id
1 'polypeptide(L)'
;FKIGSIMGIPVKIHITFLLILPVFALVFSINEPPLGFAGTTPLILNYALSLLTTILLFACILLHELGHSYIAKSYGVEIKDITLLLFGGVSSMEEIPRIPSQELRMAFAGPFVSFVIGVVLLVLNYIVVSFVPGYADTSIWLMFYILGSINIILGLFNLLPAFPMDGGRLLRAWYAKRMSYIKATHYAASFGKMFAVLMGILGLFFNPWLILIAFFVYIGASEEDKSTTISILLEKYI
;
A
#
# COMPACT_ATOMS: atom_id res chain seq x y z
N PHE A 1 -8.57 11.99 13.32
CA PHE A 1 -7.73 12.94 14.10
C PHE A 1 -6.56 13.41 13.22
N LYS A 2 -6.31 14.74 13.21
CA LYS A 2 -5.13 15.30 12.54
C LYS A 2 -3.92 15.15 13.47
N ILE A 3 -2.83 14.55 12.97
CA ILE A 3 -1.59 14.35 13.73
C ILE A 3 -0.49 15.33 13.33
N GLY A 4 -0.59 15.95 12.16
CA GLY A 4 0.40 16.91 11.67
C GLY A 4 0.18 17.27 10.22
N SER A 5 1.20 17.85 9.61
CA SER A 5 1.24 18.09 8.16
C SER A 5 2.64 17.81 7.63
N ILE A 6 2.74 17.14 6.48
CA ILE A 6 3.99 16.85 5.79
C ILE A 6 3.88 17.44 4.38
N MET A 7 4.86 18.23 3.96
CA MET A 7 4.86 18.97 2.67
C MET A 7 3.61 19.86 2.46
N GLY A 8 3.03 20.36 3.57
CA GLY A 8 1.79 21.14 3.53
C GLY A 8 0.51 20.31 3.43
N ILE A 9 0.61 18.97 3.39
CA ILE A 9 -0.53 18.05 3.32
C ILE A 9 -0.88 17.61 4.74
N PRO A 10 -2.13 17.83 5.22
CA PRO A 10 -2.57 17.34 6.51
C PRO A 10 -2.56 15.81 6.56
N VAL A 11 -1.94 15.25 7.61
CA VAL A 11 -1.96 13.81 7.88
C VAL A 11 -2.98 13.54 8.99
N LYS A 12 -3.92 12.65 8.71
CA LYS A 12 -5.00 12.26 9.62
C LYS A 12 -4.91 10.77 9.96
N ILE A 13 -5.33 10.43 11.15
CA ILE A 13 -5.54 9.05 11.59
C ILE A 13 -7.02 8.83 11.80
N HIS A 14 -7.57 7.79 11.20
CA HIS A 14 -8.93 7.35 11.48
C HIS A 14 -8.98 6.50 12.76
N ILE A 15 -10.11 6.44 13.43
CA ILE A 15 -10.26 5.65 14.66
C ILE A 15 -9.96 4.16 14.45
N THR A 16 -10.28 3.63 13.26
CA THR A 16 -10.00 2.22 12.90
C THR A 16 -8.50 1.89 12.85
N PHE A 17 -7.65 2.89 12.60
CA PHE A 17 -6.21 2.73 12.66
C PHE A 17 -5.72 2.39 14.07
N LEU A 18 -6.30 3.03 15.10
CA LEU A 18 -5.95 2.77 16.50
C LEU A 18 -6.31 1.34 16.93
N LEU A 19 -7.31 0.74 16.29
CA LEU A 19 -7.69 -0.65 16.54
C LEU A 19 -6.73 -1.65 15.90
N ILE A 20 -6.14 -1.31 14.75
CA ILE A 20 -5.26 -2.23 14.02
C ILE A 20 -3.84 -2.26 14.58
N LEU A 21 -3.38 -1.16 15.20
CA LEU A 21 -2.04 -1.09 15.80
C LEU A 21 -1.76 -2.24 16.79
N PRO A 22 -2.59 -2.47 17.82
CA PRO A 22 -2.36 -3.57 18.74
C PRO A 22 -2.46 -4.94 18.09
N VAL A 23 -3.29 -5.09 17.04
CA VAL A 23 -3.42 -6.35 16.29
C VAL A 23 -2.11 -6.68 15.57
N PHE A 24 -1.52 -5.73 14.82
CA PHE A 24 -0.23 -5.96 14.16
C PHE A 24 0.90 -6.17 15.16
N ALA A 25 0.94 -5.39 16.26
CA ALA A 25 1.92 -5.58 17.32
C ALA A 25 1.81 -6.99 17.94
N LEU A 26 0.59 -7.48 18.17
CA LEU A 26 0.36 -8.85 18.64
C LEU A 26 0.82 -9.88 17.59
N VAL A 27 0.46 -9.71 16.32
CA VAL A 27 0.88 -10.61 15.23
C VAL A 27 2.41 -10.70 15.18
N PHE A 28 3.13 -9.58 15.22
CA PHE A 28 4.59 -9.62 15.25
C PHE A 28 5.16 -10.24 16.53
N SER A 29 4.50 -10.10 17.69
CA SER A 29 5.00 -10.65 18.94
C SER A 29 4.88 -12.16 19.03
N ILE A 30 3.88 -12.76 18.38
CA ILE A 30 3.58 -14.21 18.49
C ILE A 30 4.16 -15.04 17.34
N ASN A 31 4.47 -14.42 16.20
CA ASN A 31 5.06 -15.13 15.07
C ASN A 31 6.54 -15.38 15.30
N GLU A 32 6.99 -16.55 14.87
CA GLU A 32 8.39 -16.94 14.93
C GLU A 32 9.24 -16.18 13.88
N PRO A 33 10.55 -16.00 14.14
CA PRO A 33 11.48 -15.51 13.14
C PRO A 33 11.41 -16.31 11.82
N PRO A 34 11.53 -15.70 10.65
CA PRO A 34 11.87 -14.28 10.45
C PRO A 34 10.66 -13.34 10.35
N LEU A 35 9.43 -13.80 10.63
CA LEU A 35 8.19 -13.04 10.44
C LEU A 35 7.73 -12.29 11.70
N GLY A 36 8.38 -12.51 12.82
CA GLY A 36 8.05 -11.90 14.10
C GLY A 36 9.14 -12.05 15.13
N PHE A 37 8.77 -11.75 16.38
CA PHE A 37 9.70 -11.65 17.50
C PHE A 37 9.49 -12.75 18.58
N ALA A 38 8.72 -13.80 18.27
CA ALA A 38 8.52 -14.89 19.23
C ALA A 38 9.87 -15.47 19.68
N GLY A 39 9.99 -15.76 20.96
CA GLY A 39 11.26 -16.22 21.55
C GLY A 39 12.25 -15.12 21.92
N THR A 40 12.03 -13.85 21.54
CA THR A 40 12.88 -12.73 21.98
C THR A 40 12.77 -12.53 23.49
N THR A 41 13.90 -12.46 24.16
CA THR A 41 14.00 -12.24 25.61
C THR A 41 14.80 -10.97 25.91
N PRO A 42 14.43 -10.20 26.96
CA PRO A 42 13.24 -10.37 27.82
C PRO A 42 11.92 -10.06 27.08
N LEU A 43 10.80 -10.53 27.59
CA LEU A 43 9.47 -10.37 26.98
C LEU A 43 9.11 -8.92 26.68
N ILE A 44 9.55 -7.98 27.52
CA ILE A 44 9.37 -6.54 27.29
C ILE A 44 10.03 -6.07 25.98
N LEU A 45 11.16 -6.65 25.61
CA LEU A 45 11.86 -6.35 24.36
C LEU A 45 11.07 -6.85 23.16
N ASN A 46 10.50 -8.06 23.24
CA ASN A 46 9.61 -8.59 22.21
C ASN A 46 8.44 -7.60 21.92
N TYR A 47 7.69 -7.22 22.95
CA TYR A 47 6.57 -6.28 22.77
C TYR A 47 7.01 -4.90 22.30
N ALA A 48 8.14 -4.39 22.78
CA ALA A 48 8.68 -3.11 22.35
C ALA A 48 9.06 -3.11 20.86
N LEU A 49 9.77 -4.17 20.40
CA LEU A 49 10.14 -4.33 19.00
C LEU A 49 8.91 -4.54 18.11
N SER A 50 7.93 -5.34 18.56
CA SER A 50 6.68 -5.57 17.82
C SER A 50 5.88 -4.29 17.64
N LEU A 51 5.73 -3.48 18.68
CA LEU A 51 5.05 -2.20 18.62
C LEU A 51 5.81 -1.20 17.74
N LEU A 52 7.12 -1.09 17.91
CA LEU A 52 7.97 -0.21 17.10
C LEU A 52 7.91 -0.60 15.63
N THR A 53 8.02 -1.89 15.31
CA THR A 53 7.90 -2.40 13.94
C THR A 53 6.54 -2.04 13.33
N THR A 54 5.47 -2.16 14.11
CA THR A 54 4.12 -1.77 13.67
C THR A 54 4.05 -0.28 13.35
N ILE A 55 4.54 0.59 14.24
CA ILE A 55 4.55 2.05 14.02
C ILE A 55 5.36 2.40 12.77
N LEU A 56 6.54 1.80 12.61
CA LEU A 56 7.40 2.02 11.45
C LEU A 56 6.78 1.48 10.15
N LEU A 57 6.05 0.37 10.20
CA LEU A 57 5.31 -0.15 9.06
C LEU A 57 4.29 0.87 8.55
N PHE A 58 3.52 1.47 9.44
CA PHE A 58 2.56 2.51 9.06
C PHE A 58 3.24 3.81 8.62
N ALA A 59 4.41 4.13 9.15
CA ALA A 59 5.22 5.22 8.61
C ALA A 59 5.67 4.92 7.15
N CYS A 60 6.03 3.67 6.83
CA CYS A 60 6.34 3.26 5.45
C CYS A 60 5.13 3.37 4.53
N ILE A 61 3.93 2.98 5.00
CA ILE A 61 2.67 3.16 4.25
C ILE A 61 2.42 4.65 4.00
N LEU A 62 2.62 5.50 5.00
CA LEU A 62 2.50 6.95 4.83
C LEU A 62 3.51 7.49 3.80
N LEU A 63 4.75 7.00 3.78
CA LEU A 63 5.75 7.38 2.78
C LEU A 63 5.35 6.93 1.38
N HIS A 64 4.73 5.76 1.24
CA HIS A 64 4.14 5.28 -0.01
C HIS A 64 3.09 6.28 -0.54
N GLU A 65 2.11 6.67 0.30
CA GLU A 65 1.08 7.66 -0.05
C GLU A 65 1.66 9.06 -0.35
N LEU A 66 2.70 9.44 0.38
CA LEU A 66 3.44 10.68 0.09
C LEU A 66 4.14 10.63 -1.26
N GLY A 67 4.59 9.46 -1.71
CA GLY A 67 5.14 9.25 -3.05
C GLY A 67 4.13 9.63 -4.13
N HIS A 68 2.91 9.11 -4.06
CA HIS A 68 1.81 9.51 -4.96
C HIS A 68 1.52 10.99 -4.88
N SER A 69 1.38 11.50 -3.66
CA SER A 69 1.04 12.89 -3.37
C SER A 69 2.10 13.87 -3.88
N TYR A 70 3.38 13.52 -3.78
CA TYR A 70 4.47 14.34 -4.28
C TYR A 70 4.40 14.53 -5.80
N ILE A 71 4.19 13.44 -6.53
CA ILE A 71 4.06 13.50 -7.99
C ILE A 71 2.75 14.21 -8.39
N ALA A 72 1.63 13.94 -7.70
CA ALA A 72 0.35 14.62 -7.94
C ALA A 72 0.49 16.15 -7.79
N LYS A 73 1.12 16.59 -6.70
CA LYS A 73 1.37 18.02 -6.43
C LYS A 73 2.24 18.67 -7.49
N SER A 74 3.21 17.94 -8.06
CA SER A 74 4.05 18.46 -9.16
C SER A 74 3.25 18.74 -10.45
N TYR A 75 2.07 18.14 -10.58
CA TYR A 75 1.13 18.40 -11.67
C TYR A 75 0.02 19.39 -11.31
N GLY A 76 0.12 20.05 -10.16
CA GLY A 76 -0.85 21.06 -9.70
C GLY A 76 -2.11 20.47 -9.04
N VAL A 77 -2.12 19.17 -8.75
CA VAL A 77 -3.25 18.53 -8.05
C VAL A 77 -3.28 18.97 -6.59
N GLU A 78 -4.41 19.47 -6.13
CA GLU A 78 -4.62 19.80 -4.72
C GLU A 78 -4.92 18.53 -3.93
N ILE A 79 -4.19 18.36 -2.83
CA ILE A 79 -4.34 17.21 -1.94
C ILE A 79 -4.92 17.71 -0.63
N LYS A 80 -6.15 17.29 -0.33
CA LYS A 80 -6.87 17.72 0.87
C LYS A 80 -6.25 17.16 2.15
N ASP A 81 -6.01 15.87 2.15
CA ASP A 81 -5.36 15.16 3.26
C ASP A 81 -4.91 13.77 2.87
N ILE A 82 -4.07 13.18 3.73
CA ILE A 82 -3.75 11.76 3.72
C ILE A 82 -4.31 11.17 5.01
N THR A 83 -5.25 10.24 4.89
CA THR A 83 -5.86 9.57 6.05
C THR A 83 -5.38 8.13 6.15
N LEU A 84 -4.77 7.77 7.30
CA LEU A 84 -4.42 6.39 7.61
C LEU A 84 -5.65 5.66 8.15
N LEU A 85 -6.01 4.57 7.47
CA LEU A 85 -7.15 3.70 7.74
C LEU A 85 -6.68 2.30 8.11
N LEU A 86 -7.65 1.41 8.42
CA LEU A 86 -7.42 -0.01 8.73
C LEU A 86 -6.62 -0.75 7.64
N PHE A 87 -6.91 -0.49 6.37
CA PHE A 87 -6.33 -1.21 5.22
C PHE A 87 -5.22 -0.43 4.51
N GLY A 88 -4.69 0.64 5.10
CA GLY A 88 -3.62 1.45 4.51
C GLY A 88 -3.86 2.95 4.58
N GLY A 89 -3.16 3.71 3.74
CA GLY A 89 -3.36 5.13 3.54
C GLY A 89 -4.33 5.41 2.40
N VAL A 90 -5.06 6.51 2.51
CA VAL A 90 -5.89 7.04 1.43
C VAL A 90 -5.60 8.52 1.29
N SER A 91 -5.11 8.92 0.13
CA SER A 91 -4.91 10.32 -0.24
C SER A 91 -6.19 10.88 -0.87
N SER A 92 -6.81 11.86 -0.19
CA SER A 92 -7.97 12.56 -0.74
C SER A 92 -7.50 13.65 -1.70
N MET A 93 -7.61 13.39 -3.00
CA MET A 93 -7.27 14.32 -4.08
C MET A 93 -8.53 14.94 -4.67
N GLU A 94 -8.51 16.24 -5.04
CA GLU A 94 -9.70 16.89 -5.61
C GLU A 94 -10.01 16.36 -7.01
N GLU A 95 -9.02 16.28 -7.87
CA GLU A 95 -9.16 15.71 -9.22
C GLU A 95 -7.88 14.95 -9.60
N ILE A 96 -8.04 13.72 -10.05
CA ILE A 96 -6.92 12.96 -10.61
C ILE A 96 -6.77 13.36 -12.07
N PRO A 97 -5.58 13.79 -12.51
CA PRO A 97 -5.36 14.16 -13.90
C PRO A 97 -5.68 12.98 -14.83
N ARG A 98 -6.57 13.21 -15.81
CA ARG A 98 -6.93 12.19 -16.81
C ARG A 98 -5.95 12.15 -17.98
N ILE A 99 -4.73 12.63 -17.76
CA ILE A 99 -3.62 12.59 -18.71
C ILE A 99 -2.84 11.29 -18.45
N PRO A 100 -2.82 10.34 -19.42
CA PRO A 100 -2.26 9.01 -19.19
C PRO A 100 -0.82 8.97 -18.70
N SER A 101 0.02 9.89 -19.19
CA SER A 101 1.43 9.97 -18.77
C SER A 101 1.62 10.48 -17.33
N GLN A 102 0.73 11.36 -16.87
CA GLN A 102 0.73 11.87 -15.49
C GLN A 102 0.20 10.81 -14.53
N GLU A 103 -0.94 10.20 -14.87
CA GLU A 103 -1.53 9.13 -14.07
C GLU A 103 -0.56 7.96 -13.89
N LEU A 104 0.16 7.57 -14.95
CA LEU A 104 1.15 6.49 -14.89
C LEU A 104 2.27 6.81 -13.90
N ARG A 105 2.82 8.03 -13.93
CA ARG A 105 3.88 8.43 -13.00
C ARG A 105 3.37 8.53 -11.57
N MET A 106 2.17 9.08 -11.39
CA MET A 106 1.54 9.15 -10.06
C MET A 106 1.33 7.75 -9.48
N ALA A 107 0.71 6.85 -10.24
CA ALA A 107 0.41 5.50 -9.77
C ALA A 107 1.67 4.67 -9.48
N PHE A 108 2.77 4.88 -10.23
CA PHE A 108 4.02 4.18 -9.99
C PHE A 108 4.80 4.72 -8.78
N ALA A 109 4.58 5.97 -8.38
CA ALA A 109 5.40 6.64 -7.35
C ALA A 109 5.33 5.97 -5.97
N GLY A 110 4.14 5.53 -5.52
CA GLY A 110 3.99 4.82 -4.25
C GLY A 110 4.74 3.48 -4.22
N PRO A 111 4.47 2.55 -5.15
CA PRO A 111 5.23 1.31 -5.27
C PRO A 111 6.74 1.52 -5.37
N PHE A 112 7.19 2.53 -6.11
CA PHE A 112 8.61 2.87 -6.21
C PHE A 112 9.22 3.25 -4.86
N VAL A 113 8.53 4.09 -4.07
CA VAL A 113 8.97 4.44 -2.70
C VAL A 113 9.07 3.20 -1.83
N SER A 114 8.06 2.31 -1.87
CA SER A 114 8.08 1.05 -1.12
C SER A 114 9.25 0.16 -1.53
N PHE A 115 9.56 0.02 -2.81
CA PHE A 115 10.73 -0.73 -3.26
C PHE A 115 12.05 -0.13 -2.78
N VAL A 116 12.19 1.20 -2.86
CA VAL A 116 13.39 1.87 -2.35
C VAL A 116 13.58 1.61 -0.86
N ILE A 117 12.53 1.79 -0.06
CA ILE A 117 12.56 1.52 1.39
C ILE A 117 12.92 0.04 1.62
N GLY A 118 12.24 -0.87 0.94
CA GLY A 118 12.45 -2.31 1.10
C GLY A 118 13.88 -2.73 0.80
N VAL A 119 14.39 -2.32 -0.36
CA VAL A 119 15.77 -2.64 -0.78
C VAL A 119 16.79 -2.03 0.17
N VAL A 120 16.64 -0.75 0.53
CA VAL A 120 17.58 -0.07 1.45
C VAL A 120 17.62 -0.80 2.80
N LEU A 121 16.46 -1.11 3.39
CA LEU A 121 16.41 -1.80 4.69
C LEU A 121 17.01 -3.20 4.62
N LEU A 122 16.73 -3.98 3.59
CA LEU A 122 17.27 -5.32 3.42
C LEU A 122 18.79 -5.32 3.17
N VAL A 123 19.28 -4.40 2.34
CA VAL A 123 20.71 -4.28 2.06
C VAL A 123 21.47 -3.82 3.30
N LEU A 124 20.96 -2.78 4.00
CA LEU A 124 21.57 -2.33 5.24
C LEU A 124 21.59 -3.43 6.30
N ASN A 125 20.48 -4.16 6.46
CA ASN A 125 20.39 -5.29 7.36
C ASN A 125 21.42 -6.37 7.03
N TYR A 126 21.54 -6.75 5.76
CA TYR A 126 22.53 -7.72 5.29
C TYR A 126 23.98 -7.28 5.61
N ILE A 127 24.29 -6.00 5.33
CA ILE A 127 25.64 -5.45 5.63
C ILE A 127 25.92 -5.50 7.13
N VAL A 128 24.96 -5.01 7.96
CA VAL A 128 25.19 -4.96 9.42
C VAL A 128 25.29 -6.36 10.00
N VAL A 129 24.45 -7.31 9.61
CA VAL A 129 24.54 -8.71 10.05
C VAL A 129 25.88 -9.34 9.65
N SER A 130 26.41 -9.01 8.47
CA SER A 130 27.65 -9.62 7.95
C SER A 130 28.92 -9.03 8.57
N PHE A 131 28.91 -7.76 8.95
CA PHE A 131 30.14 -7.04 9.34
C PHE A 131 30.17 -6.57 10.79
N VAL A 132 29.06 -6.61 11.54
CA VAL A 132 28.99 -6.21 12.94
C VAL A 132 28.89 -7.45 13.83
N PRO A 133 29.96 -7.84 14.56
CA PRO A 133 29.93 -9.00 15.46
C PRO A 133 28.82 -8.87 16.51
N GLY A 134 28.11 -9.96 16.76
CA GLY A 134 27.04 -10.04 17.76
C GLY A 134 25.71 -9.37 17.35
N TYR A 135 25.64 -8.68 16.22
CA TYR A 135 24.37 -8.09 15.77
C TYR A 135 23.33 -9.17 15.39
N ALA A 136 23.78 -10.27 14.79
CA ALA A 136 22.93 -11.40 14.46
C ALA A 136 22.30 -12.09 15.69
N ASP A 137 22.91 -11.92 16.87
CA ASP A 137 22.42 -12.47 18.13
C ASP A 137 21.33 -11.56 18.76
N THR A 138 21.15 -10.35 18.22
CA THR A 138 20.13 -9.42 18.67
C THR A 138 18.83 -9.64 17.87
N SER A 139 17.68 -9.32 18.45
CA SER A 139 16.41 -9.35 17.71
C SER A 139 16.17 -8.10 16.84
N ILE A 140 17.08 -7.15 16.84
CA ILE A 140 16.92 -5.86 16.11
C ILE A 140 16.97 -6.08 14.60
N TRP A 141 17.80 -7.01 14.10
CA TRP A 141 17.88 -7.30 12.67
C TRP A 141 16.53 -7.79 12.09
N LEU A 142 15.71 -8.48 12.92
CA LEU A 142 14.39 -8.94 12.54
C LEU A 142 13.47 -7.77 12.17
N MET A 143 13.53 -6.67 12.92
CA MET A 143 12.73 -5.47 12.62
C MET A 143 13.04 -4.92 11.21
N PHE A 144 14.32 -4.77 10.87
CA PHE A 144 14.73 -4.30 9.54
C PHE A 144 14.39 -5.31 8.45
N TYR A 145 14.54 -6.60 8.72
CA TYR A 145 14.18 -7.66 7.80
C TYR A 145 12.67 -7.68 7.53
N ILE A 146 11.84 -7.61 8.57
CA ILE A 146 10.38 -7.59 8.48
C ILE A 146 9.93 -6.37 7.69
N LEU A 147 10.38 -5.18 8.09
CA LEU A 147 10.01 -3.92 7.42
C LEU A 147 10.46 -3.91 5.96
N GLY A 148 11.67 -4.34 5.67
CA GLY A 148 12.19 -4.42 4.32
C GLY A 148 11.39 -5.37 3.44
N SER A 149 11.13 -6.58 3.94
CA SER A 149 10.36 -7.61 3.23
C SER A 149 8.92 -7.18 2.99
N ILE A 150 8.26 -6.61 4.00
CA ILE A 150 6.87 -6.13 3.85
C ILE A 150 6.80 -4.97 2.83
N ASN A 151 7.78 -4.07 2.80
CA ASN A 151 7.80 -2.98 1.82
C ASN A 151 7.99 -3.50 0.38
N ILE A 152 8.80 -4.52 0.16
CA ILE A 152 8.90 -5.19 -1.16
C ILE A 152 7.56 -5.82 -1.53
N ILE A 153 6.94 -6.56 -0.61
CA ILE A 153 5.63 -7.20 -0.83
C ILE A 153 4.55 -6.13 -1.09
N LEU A 154 4.53 -5.05 -0.32
CA LEU A 154 3.60 -3.93 -0.50
C LEU A 154 3.74 -3.30 -1.90
N GLY A 155 4.97 -3.06 -2.35
CA GLY A 155 5.23 -2.56 -3.70
C GLY A 155 4.75 -3.53 -4.79
N LEU A 156 5.05 -4.81 -4.66
CA LEU A 156 4.63 -5.86 -5.60
C LEU A 156 3.10 -6.01 -5.62
N PHE A 157 2.47 -6.04 -4.44
CA PHE A 157 1.02 -6.17 -4.32
C PHE A 157 0.29 -4.97 -4.95
N ASN A 158 0.80 -3.75 -4.72
CA ASN A 158 0.23 -2.56 -5.34
C ASN A 158 0.46 -2.49 -6.85
N LEU A 159 1.42 -3.22 -7.41
CA LEU A 159 1.61 -3.33 -8.86
C LEU A 159 0.73 -4.38 -9.54
N LEU A 160 -0.06 -5.16 -8.78
CA LEU A 160 -1.03 -6.07 -9.38
C LEU A 160 -2.00 -5.29 -10.28
N PRO A 161 -2.23 -5.76 -11.53
CA PRO A 161 -3.01 -5.01 -12.53
C PRO A 161 -4.52 -5.09 -12.27
N ALA A 162 -4.93 -4.69 -11.08
CA ALA A 162 -6.32 -4.73 -10.63
C ALA A 162 -6.62 -3.57 -9.67
N PHE A 163 -7.79 -2.94 -9.80
CA PHE A 163 -8.27 -2.02 -8.78
C PHE A 163 -8.67 -2.79 -7.49
N PRO A 164 -8.50 -2.18 -6.31
CA PRO A 164 -8.15 -0.78 -6.04
C PRO A 164 -6.64 -0.48 -5.98
N MET A 165 -5.77 -1.43 -6.36
CA MET A 165 -4.31 -1.25 -6.33
C MET A 165 -3.83 -0.27 -7.41
N ASP A 166 -2.62 0.27 -7.23
CA ASP A 166 -1.98 1.20 -8.17
C ASP A 166 -1.75 0.59 -9.55
N GLY A 167 -1.51 -0.72 -9.62
CA GLY A 167 -1.40 -1.48 -10.87
C GLY A 167 -2.66 -1.39 -11.74
N GLY A 168 -3.84 -1.28 -11.13
CA GLY A 168 -5.09 -1.01 -11.85
C GLY A 168 -5.08 0.36 -12.52
N ARG A 169 -4.57 1.39 -11.84
CA ARG A 169 -4.38 2.74 -12.38
C ARG A 169 -3.32 2.75 -13.48
N LEU A 170 -2.21 2.02 -13.30
CA LEU A 170 -1.18 1.86 -14.33
C LEU A 170 -1.77 1.22 -15.60
N LEU A 171 -2.57 0.19 -15.43
CA LEU A 171 -3.25 -0.50 -16.53
C LEU A 171 -4.25 0.42 -17.23
N ARG A 172 -5.05 1.18 -16.48
CA ARG A 172 -5.94 2.22 -17.02
C ARG A 172 -5.17 3.26 -17.82
N ALA A 173 -4.11 3.81 -17.26
CA ALA A 173 -3.28 4.81 -17.93
C ALA A 173 -2.66 4.28 -19.23
N TRP A 174 -2.29 2.99 -19.25
CA TRP A 174 -1.77 2.34 -20.47
C TRP A 174 -2.85 2.21 -21.55
N TYR A 175 -4.07 1.78 -21.20
CA TYR A 175 -5.21 1.72 -22.12
C TYR A 175 -5.63 3.11 -22.59
N ALA A 176 -5.65 4.12 -21.71
CA ALA A 176 -6.07 5.48 -22.02
C ALA A 176 -5.19 6.19 -23.06
N LYS A 177 -4.00 5.67 -23.36
CA LYS A 177 -3.17 6.13 -24.48
C LYS A 177 -3.80 5.83 -25.85
N ARG A 178 -4.73 4.88 -25.94
CA ARG A 178 -5.29 4.39 -27.20
C ARG A 178 -6.81 4.47 -27.28
N MET A 179 -7.48 4.74 -26.16
CA MET A 179 -8.94 4.81 -26.08
C MET A 179 -9.39 5.86 -25.08
N SER A 180 -10.71 6.17 -25.06
CA SER A 180 -11.29 7.11 -24.09
C SER A 180 -11.08 6.62 -22.64
N TYR A 181 -10.96 7.57 -21.72
CA TYR A 181 -10.70 7.27 -20.30
C TYR A 181 -11.76 6.35 -19.68
N ILE A 182 -13.06 6.53 -20.01
CA ILE A 182 -14.15 5.65 -19.58
C ILE A 182 -13.90 4.20 -20.06
N LYS A 183 -13.60 4.02 -21.36
CA LYS A 183 -13.32 2.68 -21.90
C LYS A 183 -12.09 2.06 -21.25
N ALA A 184 -11.04 2.85 -21.06
CA ALA A 184 -9.81 2.40 -20.39
C ALA A 184 -10.08 1.93 -18.97
N THR A 185 -10.89 2.67 -18.18
CA THR A 185 -11.31 2.27 -16.84
C THR A 185 -12.13 0.98 -16.87
N HIS A 186 -13.08 0.88 -17.78
CA HIS A 186 -13.90 -0.33 -17.91
C HIS A 186 -13.07 -1.57 -18.24
N TYR A 187 -12.11 -1.48 -19.18
CA TYR A 187 -11.20 -2.60 -19.49
C TYR A 187 -10.30 -2.96 -18.32
N ALA A 188 -9.70 -1.97 -17.65
CA ALA A 188 -8.85 -2.22 -16.47
C ALA A 188 -9.64 -2.83 -15.31
N ALA A 189 -10.86 -2.36 -15.07
CA ALA A 189 -11.76 -2.92 -14.06
C ALA A 189 -12.20 -4.35 -14.41
N SER A 190 -12.53 -4.60 -15.69
CA SER A 190 -12.91 -5.95 -16.15
C SER A 190 -11.75 -6.93 -15.98
N PHE A 191 -10.53 -6.52 -16.30
CA PHE A 191 -9.34 -7.33 -16.05
C PHE A 191 -9.14 -7.62 -14.55
N GLY A 192 -9.32 -6.61 -13.70
CA GLY A 192 -9.25 -6.77 -12.24
C GLY A 192 -10.32 -7.72 -11.70
N LYS A 193 -11.55 -7.64 -12.20
CA LYS A 193 -12.65 -8.57 -11.83
C LYS A 193 -12.33 -10.01 -12.26
N MET A 194 -11.79 -10.20 -13.46
CA MET A 194 -11.36 -11.52 -13.94
C MET A 194 -10.25 -12.09 -13.05
N PHE A 195 -9.26 -11.27 -12.71
CA PHE A 195 -8.17 -11.66 -11.80
C PHE A 195 -8.70 -12.02 -10.41
N ALA A 196 -9.67 -11.25 -9.89
CA ALA A 196 -10.33 -11.52 -8.61
C ALA A 196 -11.07 -12.87 -8.63
N VAL A 197 -11.82 -13.17 -9.69
CA VAL A 197 -12.50 -14.47 -9.84
C VAL A 197 -11.49 -15.62 -9.83
N LEU A 198 -10.39 -15.49 -10.58
CA LEU A 198 -9.31 -16.49 -10.59
C LEU A 198 -8.71 -16.69 -9.20
N MET A 199 -8.40 -15.58 -8.49
CA MET A 199 -7.91 -15.65 -7.11
C MET A 199 -8.91 -16.32 -6.16
N GLY A 200 -10.21 -16.02 -6.32
CA GLY A 200 -11.27 -16.64 -5.53
C GLY A 200 -11.34 -18.16 -5.74
N ILE A 201 -11.23 -18.61 -6.98
CA ILE A 201 -11.18 -20.05 -7.31
C ILE A 201 -9.94 -20.70 -6.69
N LEU A 202 -8.75 -20.09 -6.85
CA LEU A 202 -7.52 -20.59 -6.22
C LEU A 202 -7.64 -20.61 -4.68
N GLY A 203 -8.33 -19.64 -4.12
CA GLY A 203 -8.60 -19.57 -2.67
C GLY A 203 -9.38 -20.76 -2.13
N LEU A 204 -10.31 -21.31 -2.91
CA LEU A 204 -11.06 -22.50 -2.52
C LEU A 204 -10.17 -23.75 -2.33
N PHE A 205 -9.06 -23.83 -3.09
CA PHE A 205 -8.19 -25.02 -3.08
C PHE A 205 -6.94 -24.85 -2.21
N PHE A 206 -6.42 -23.63 -2.08
CA PHE A 206 -5.11 -23.40 -1.48
C PHE A 206 -5.15 -22.60 -0.17
N ASN A 207 -5.90 -21.50 -0.12
CA ASN A 207 -5.90 -20.61 1.04
C ASN A 207 -7.16 -19.74 1.12
N PRO A 208 -8.02 -19.90 2.13
CA PRO A 208 -9.24 -19.11 2.29
C PRO A 208 -9.03 -17.58 2.33
N TRP A 209 -7.85 -17.10 2.74
CA TRP A 209 -7.51 -15.68 2.72
C TRP A 209 -7.52 -15.08 1.31
N LEU A 210 -7.21 -15.89 0.29
CA LEU A 210 -7.29 -15.45 -1.11
C LEU A 210 -8.72 -15.13 -1.52
N ILE A 211 -9.73 -15.78 -0.94
CA ILE A 211 -11.15 -15.50 -1.20
C ILE A 211 -11.50 -14.10 -0.69
N LEU A 212 -11.04 -13.75 0.51
CA LEU A 212 -11.27 -12.43 1.09
C LEU A 212 -10.60 -11.33 0.26
N ILE A 213 -9.37 -11.56 -0.18
CA ILE A 213 -8.64 -10.63 -1.05
C ILE A 213 -9.35 -10.51 -2.40
N ALA A 214 -9.78 -11.63 -2.99
CA ALA A 214 -10.52 -11.65 -4.25
C ALA A 214 -11.81 -10.85 -4.17
N PHE A 215 -12.56 -10.99 -3.09
CA PHE A 215 -13.79 -10.21 -2.84
C PHE A 215 -13.50 -8.71 -2.76
N PHE A 216 -12.46 -8.32 -2.03
CA PHE A 216 -12.03 -6.92 -1.93
C PHE A 216 -11.61 -6.34 -3.29
N VAL A 217 -10.83 -7.09 -4.08
CA VAL A 217 -10.39 -6.68 -5.42
C VAL A 217 -11.59 -6.55 -6.36
N TYR A 218 -12.53 -7.49 -6.32
CA TYR A 218 -13.73 -7.45 -7.17
C TYR A 218 -14.60 -6.22 -6.89
N ILE A 219 -14.84 -5.93 -5.61
CA ILE A 219 -15.60 -4.75 -5.19
C ILE A 219 -14.87 -3.46 -5.60
N GLY A 220 -13.58 -3.35 -5.28
CA GLY A 220 -12.79 -2.17 -5.61
C GLY A 220 -12.77 -1.87 -7.12
N ALA A 221 -12.61 -2.91 -7.95
CA ALA A 221 -12.68 -2.77 -9.41
C ALA A 221 -14.06 -2.32 -9.88
N SER A 222 -15.14 -2.81 -9.24
CA SER A 222 -16.50 -2.43 -9.59
C SER A 222 -16.81 -0.99 -9.20
N GLU A 223 -16.37 -0.55 -8.04
CA GLU A 223 -16.57 0.82 -7.55
C GLU A 223 -15.78 1.84 -8.37
N GLU A 224 -14.54 1.55 -8.75
CA GLU A 224 -13.74 2.44 -9.60
C GLU A 224 -14.39 2.64 -10.98
N ASP A 225 -14.91 1.56 -11.60
CA ASP A 225 -15.60 1.61 -12.89
C ASP A 225 -16.86 2.51 -12.82
N LYS A 226 -17.68 2.31 -11.79
CA LYS A 226 -18.90 3.11 -11.56
C LYS A 226 -18.59 4.56 -11.24
N SER A 227 -17.68 4.81 -10.30
CA SER A 227 -17.31 6.15 -9.84
C SER A 227 -16.75 6.99 -10.98
N THR A 228 -15.83 6.43 -11.77
CA THR A 228 -15.26 7.12 -12.94
C THR A 228 -16.32 7.43 -14.00
N THR A 229 -17.21 6.48 -14.27
CA THR A 229 -18.28 6.68 -15.26
C THR A 229 -19.24 7.80 -14.82
N ILE A 230 -19.67 7.77 -13.55
CA ILE A 230 -20.57 8.78 -12.99
C ILE A 230 -19.91 10.17 -13.01
N SER A 231 -18.65 10.28 -12.54
CA SER A 231 -17.91 11.55 -12.53
C SER A 231 -17.84 12.20 -13.92
N ILE A 232 -17.50 11.41 -14.95
CA ILE A 232 -17.39 11.94 -16.32
C ILE A 232 -18.75 12.31 -16.92
N LEU A 233 -19.80 11.55 -16.59
CA LEU A 233 -21.16 11.87 -17.07
C LEU A 233 -21.66 13.15 -16.40
N LEU A 234 -21.45 13.34 -15.10
CA LEU A 234 -21.87 14.57 -14.40
C LEU A 234 -21.19 15.82 -14.96
N GLU A 235 -19.89 15.76 -15.25
CA GLU A 235 -19.17 16.89 -15.86
C GLU A 235 -19.69 17.28 -17.24
N LYS A 236 -20.33 16.35 -17.96
CA LYS A 236 -20.89 16.64 -19.28
C LYS A 236 -22.23 17.41 -19.21
N TYR A 237 -22.88 17.40 -18.04
CA TYR A 237 -24.20 18.02 -17.82
C TYR A 237 -24.13 19.30 -16.98
N ILE A 238 -22.94 19.69 -16.48
CA ILE A 238 -22.66 20.97 -15.83
C ILE A 238 -21.91 21.88 -16.81
#